data_376b852f6a3fbca96d9592967d537617
#
_entry.id   376b852f6a3fbca96d9592967d537617
#
_cell.length_a   1.000
_cell.length_b   1.000
_cell.length_c   1.000
_cell.angle_alpha   90.00
_cell.angle_beta   90.00
_cell.angle_gamma   90.00
#
_symmetry.space_group_name_H-M   'P 1'
#
loop_
_entity.id
_entity.type
_entity.pdbx_description
1 polymer ?
#
loop_
_entity_poly.entity_id
_entity_poly.type
_entity_poly.pdbx_seq_one_letter_code
_entity_poly.pdbx_strand_id
1 'polypeptide(L)'
;MRAIAALLVAGLALAAAPAAGQLADVRAEARSPAVDLAPTGPSVEARLAEIRRRIEAALVYPPLARWQDQQGDALVRFEIGPDGRARDVRVARSSGEPLLDDAAARAVIAAGVLPRVYGPLEVPVSFELARRR
;
A
#
# COMPACT_ATOMS: atom_id res chain seq x y z
N MET A 1 -59.65 -46.79 21.40
CA MET A 1 -58.38 -47.41 21.31
C MET A 1 -57.58 -47.09 20.13
N ARG A 2 -57.97 -46.52 19.35
CA ARG A 2 -57.32 -46.34 18.23
C ARG A 2 -56.80 -45.01 18.09
N ALA A 3 -57.13 -44.13 18.53
CA ALA A 3 -56.78 -42.76 18.29
C ALA A 3 -55.44 -42.35 18.84
N ILE A 4 -54.72 -43.22 19.34
CA ILE A 4 -53.61 -42.86 20.10
C ILE A 4 -52.38 -42.46 19.32
N ALA A 5 -52.27 -43.05 18.21
CA ALA A 5 -51.06 -42.91 17.44
C ALA A 5 -50.82 -41.50 16.88
N ALA A 6 -51.83 -40.75 16.77
CA ALA A 6 -51.70 -39.44 16.15
C ALA A 6 -50.96 -38.39 16.96
N LEU A 7 -50.88 -38.65 18.20
CA LEU A 7 -50.32 -37.63 19.07
C LEU A 7 -48.83 -37.45 19.04
N LEU A 8 -48.18 -38.46 18.67
CA LEU A 8 -46.74 -38.43 18.76
C LEU A 8 -46.04 -37.57 17.75
N VAL A 9 -46.65 -37.41 16.66
CA VAL A 9 -46.00 -36.76 15.56
C VAL A 9 -45.87 -35.25 15.75
N ALA A 10 -46.82 -34.70 16.41
CA ALA A 10 -46.87 -33.27 16.54
C ALA A 10 -45.74 -32.67 17.36
N GLY A 11 -45.28 -33.41 18.33
CA GLY A 11 -44.25 -32.89 19.20
C GLY A 11 -42.87 -32.83 18.58
N LEU A 12 -42.68 -33.65 17.60
CA LEU A 12 -41.35 -33.69 17.00
C LEU A 12 -41.06 -32.50 16.09
N ALA A 13 -42.04 -32.06 15.40
CA ALA A 13 -41.82 -30.99 14.46
C ALA A 13 -41.46 -29.67 15.12
N LEU A 14 -41.93 -29.45 16.29
CA LEU A 14 -41.68 -28.24 17.01
C LEU A 14 -40.24 -28.07 17.48
N ALA A 15 -39.60 -29.16 17.77
CA ALA A 15 -38.24 -29.09 18.28
C ALA A 15 -37.22 -28.61 17.23
N ALA A 16 -37.49 -28.85 15.99
CA ALA A 16 -36.57 -28.46 14.94
C ALA A 16 -36.58 -26.94 14.62
N ALA A 17 -37.72 -26.35 14.77
CA ALA A 17 -37.85 -24.93 14.41
C ALA A 17 -37.07 -23.98 15.34
N PRO A 18 -37.08 -24.13 16.63
CA PRO A 18 -36.28 -23.28 17.51
C PRO A 18 -34.80 -23.38 17.27
N ALA A 19 -34.32 -24.53 16.91
CA ALA A 19 -32.91 -24.72 16.67
C ALA A 19 -32.41 -23.92 15.50
N ALA A 20 -33.19 -23.82 14.45
CA ALA A 20 -32.83 -23.02 13.30
C ALA A 20 -32.76 -21.53 13.60
N GLY A 21 -33.66 -21.07 14.46
CA GLY A 21 -33.62 -19.67 14.87
C GLY A 21 -32.41 -19.33 15.69
N GLN A 22 -31.98 -20.20 16.55
CA GLN A 22 -30.80 -19.99 17.37
C GLN A 22 -29.52 -19.92 16.52
N LEU A 23 -29.41 -20.73 15.50
CA LEU A 23 -28.26 -20.68 14.60
C LEU A 23 -28.15 -19.35 13.84
N ALA A 24 -29.28 -18.80 13.48
CA ALA A 24 -29.29 -17.50 12.83
C ALA A 24 -28.82 -16.38 13.76
N ASP A 25 -29.17 -16.43 15.00
CA ASP A 25 -28.76 -15.44 15.98
C ASP A 25 -27.27 -15.51 16.27
N VAL A 26 -26.71 -16.67 16.32
CA VAL A 26 -25.27 -16.85 16.50
C VAL A 26 -24.47 -16.25 15.33
N ARG A 27 -24.97 -16.38 14.13
CA ARG A 27 -24.34 -15.74 12.98
C ARG A 27 -24.37 -14.22 13.05
N ALA A 28 -25.43 -13.68 13.57
CA ALA A 28 -25.54 -12.24 13.70
C ALA A 28 -24.55 -11.69 14.71
N GLU A 29 -24.32 -12.39 15.77
CA GLU A 29 -23.36 -11.97 16.79
C GLU A 29 -21.92 -12.03 16.32
N ALA A 30 -21.62 -12.97 15.47
CA ALA A 30 -20.26 -13.11 14.95
C ALA A 30 -19.83 -11.97 14.04
N ARG A 31 -20.74 -11.16 13.59
CA ARG A 31 -20.44 -10.05 12.68
C ARG A 31 -20.02 -8.76 13.37
N SER A 32 -20.27 -8.64 14.66
CA SER A 32 -20.32 -7.30 15.20
C SER A 32 -19.02 -6.64 15.61
N PRO A 33 -18.09 -7.22 16.27
CA PRO A 33 -17.13 -6.37 16.96
C PRO A 33 -15.77 -6.21 16.34
N ALA A 34 -15.49 -6.89 15.29
CA ALA A 34 -14.10 -6.95 14.84
C ALA A 34 -13.70 -5.81 13.88
N VAL A 35 -14.57 -4.85 13.69
CA VAL A 35 -14.47 -4.02 12.49
C VAL A 35 -13.68 -2.74 12.68
N ASP A 36 -13.49 -2.29 13.89
CA ASP A 36 -12.95 -0.96 14.11
C ASP A 36 -11.49 -0.92 14.52
N LEU A 37 -10.74 -1.93 14.15
CA LEU A 37 -9.28 -1.86 14.23
C LEU A 37 -8.70 -1.33 12.93
N ALA A 38 -9.37 -0.39 12.30
CA ALA A 38 -8.76 0.37 11.22
C ALA A 38 -7.54 1.08 11.79
N PRO A 39 -6.36 0.88 11.22
CA PRO A 39 -5.18 1.57 11.71
C PRO A 39 -5.39 3.07 11.59
N THR A 40 -5.38 3.74 12.73
CA THR A 40 -5.45 5.19 12.79
C THR A 40 -4.13 5.74 12.23
N GLY A 41 -4.09 5.93 10.93
CA GLY A 41 -2.91 6.48 10.28
C GLY A 41 -3.00 6.34 8.77
N PRO A 42 -2.18 7.07 8.04
CA PRO A 42 -2.16 6.95 6.59
C PRO A 42 -1.76 5.53 6.18
N SER A 43 -2.45 5.01 5.18
CA SER A 43 -2.15 3.68 4.62
C SER A 43 -0.72 3.63 4.07
N VAL A 44 -0.23 2.43 3.85
CA VAL A 44 1.10 2.25 3.24
C VAL A 44 1.14 2.90 1.86
N GLU A 45 0.06 2.77 1.10
CA GLU A 45 -0.06 3.40 -0.22
C GLU A 45 0.02 4.92 -0.14
N ALA A 46 -0.65 5.52 0.83
CA ALA A 46 -0.59 6.97 1.03
C ALA A 46 0.82 7.44 1.39
N ARG A 47 1.54 6.66 2.21
CA ARG A 47 2.93 6.96 2.54
C ARG A 47 3.85 6.84 1.33
N LEU A 48 3.67 5.82 0.52
CA LEU A 48 4.44 5.64 -0.71
C LEU A 48 4.17 6.77 -1.70
N ALA A 49 2.94 7.20 -1.84
CA ALA A 49 2.58 8.34 -2.68
C ALA A 49 3.25 9.63 -2.21
N GLU A 50 3.28 9.86 -0.90
CA GLU A 50 3.95 11.02 -0.31
C GLU A 50 5.47 10.97 -0.53
N ILE A 51 6.08 9.79 -0.38
CA ILE A 51 7.50 9.59 -0.66
C ILE A 51 7.83 9.95 -2.10
N ARG A 52 7.05 9.44 -3.05
CA ARG A 52 7.23 9.78 -4.47
C ARG A 52 7.14 11.28 -4.71
N ARG A 53 6.11 11.90 -4.16
CA ARG A 53 5.89 13.34 -4.32
C ARG A 53 7.06 14.16 -3.80
N ARG A 54 7.62 13.79 -2.66
CA ARG A 54 8.77 14.50 -2.09
C ARG A 54 10.04 14.29 -2.89
N ILE A 55 10.26 13.10 -3.41
CA ILE A 55 11.40 12.82 -4.29
C ILE A 55 11.27 13.61 -5.59
N GLU A 56 10.10 13.62 -6.20
CA GLU A 56 9.82 14.39 -7.41
C GLU A 56 10.02 15.90 -7.18
N ALA A 57 9.58 16.42 -6.05
CA ALA A 57 9.76 17.81 -5.68
C ALA A 57 11.24 18.19 -5.48
N ALA A 58 12.06 17.25 -5.04
CA ALA A 58 13.50 17.44 -4.84
C ALA A 58 14.32 17.13 -6.10
N LEU A 59 13.68 16.63 -7.15
CA LEU A 59 14.35 16.23 -8.37
C LEU A 59 14.86 17.45 -9.13
N VAL A 60 16.14 17.42 -9.43
CA VAL A 60 16.79 18.45 -10.28
C VAL A 60 17.27 17.77 -11.54
N TYR A 61 16.81 18.25 -12.68
CA TYR A 61 17.27 17.78 -13.98
C TYR A 61 18.67 18.33 -14.21
N PRO A 62 19.70 17.49 -14.41
CA PRO A 62 21.05 17.99 -14.63
C PRO A 62 21.11 18.86 -15.90
N PRO A 63 21.72 20.06 -15.83
CA PRO A 63 21.79 20.93 -17.01
C PRO A 63 22.48 20.28 -18.21
N LEU A 64 23.54 19.54 -17.95
CA LEU A 64 24.26 18.84 -19.01
C LEU A 64 23.41 17.76 -19.67
N ALA A 65 22.67 16.98 -18.87
CA ALA A 65 21.74 15.97 -19.39
C ALA A 65 20.63 16.60 -20.22
N ARG A 66 20.14 17.75 -19.78
CA ARG A 66 19.13 18.50 -20.54
C ARG A 66 19.70 19.03 -21.87
N TRP A 67 20.91 19.50 -21.83
CA TRP A 67 21.58 20.00 -23.04
C TRP A 67 21.83 18.87 -24.04
N GLN A 68 22.11 17.68 -23.57
CA GLN A 68 22.34 16.49 -24.39
C GLN A 68 21.03 15.71 -24.72
N ASP A 69 19.88 16.27 -24.39
CA ASP A 69 18.56 15.65 -24.60
C ASP A 69 18.44 14.25 -24.01
N GLN A 70 19.11 14.00 -22.87
CA GLN A 70 19.05 12.73 -22.18
C GLN A 70 17.74 12.58 -21.43
N GLN A 71 17.06 11.46 -21.63
CA GLN A 71 15.82 11.07 -20.96
C GLN A 71 15.90 9.62 -20.53
N GLY A 72 15.11 9.24 -19.54
CA GLY A 72 15.03 7.86 -19.09
C GLY A 72 14.46 7.74 -17.69
N ASP A 73 14.29 6.50 -17.29
CA ASP A 73 13.77 6.14 -15.98
C ASP A 73 14.83 5.38 -15.20
N ALA A 74 15.12 5.83 -14.00
CA ALA A 74 16.00 5.15 -13.06
C ALA A 74 15.19 4.56 -11.92
N LEU A 75 15.49 3.34 -11.52
CA LEU A 75 14.90 2.71 -10.33
C LEU A 75 15.89 2.83 -9.18
N VAL A 76 15.51 3.57 -8.16
CA VAL A 76 16.35 3.81 -6.98
C VAL A 76 15.86 2.97 -5.81
N ARG A 77 16.76 2.23 -5.20
CA ARG A 77 16.51 1.42 -4.01
C ARG A 77 17.12 2.10 -2.80
N PHE A 78 16.36 2.18 -1.72
CA PHE A 78 16.81 2.78 -0.47
C PHE A 78 15.99 2.28 0.72
N GLU A 79 16.44 2.60 1.92
CA GLU A 79 15.71 2.33 3.15
C GLU A 79 15.49 3.66 3.89
N ILE A 80 14.42 3.72 4.67
CA ILE A 80 14.15 4.88 5.52
C ILE A 80 14.62 4.56 6.93
N GLY A 81 15.58 5.34 7.43
CA GLY A 81 16.13 5.19 8.75
C GLY A 81 15.19 5.66 9.86
N PRO A 82 15.59 5.47 11.13
CA PRO A 82 14.80 5.91 12.29
C PRO A 82 14.55 7.42 12.32
N ASP A 83 15.46 8.18 11.72
CA ASP A 83 15.35 9.64 11.58
C ASP A 83 14.45 10.09 10.43
N GLY A 84 13.90 9.15 9.66
CA GLY A 84 13.06 9.43 8.50
C GLY A 84 13.84 9.74 7.23
N ARG A 85 15.17 9.66 7.26
CA ARG A 85 16.01 9.95 6.09
C ARG A 85 16.34 8.68 5.32
N ALA A 86 16.49 8.84 4.01
CA ALA A 86 16.90 7.73 3.15
C ALA A 86 18.33 7.28 3.46
N ARG A 87 18.52 5.98 3.53
CA ARG A 87 19.81 5.31 3.76
C ARG A 87 20.02 4.23 2.71
N ASP A 88 21.27 3.85 2.52
CA ASP A 88 21.67 2.80 1.56
C ASP A 88 21.11 3.04 0.17
N VAL A 89 21.15 4.28 -0.26
CA VAL A 89 20.64 4.70 -1.56
C VAL A 89 21.50 4.15 -2.69
N ARG A 90 20.88 3.40 -3.58
CA ARG A 90 21.57 2.85 -4.74
C ARG A 90 20.63 2.77 -5.94
N VAL A 91 21.18 2.82 -7.12
CA VAL A 91 20.41 2.66 -8.35
C VAL A 91 20.26 1.16 -8.64
N ALA A 92 19.03 0.66 -8.53
CA ALA A 92 18.71 -0.74 -8.79
C ALA A 92 18.62 -1.04 -10.28
N ARG A 93 18.15 -0.07 -11.07
CA ARG A 93 18.12 -0.15 -12.53
C ARG A 93 18.47 1.23 -13.10
N SER A 94 19.51 1.24 -13.94
CA SER A 94 19.97 2.45 -14.57
C SER A 94 19.00 2.97 -15.62
N SER A 95 18.92 4.28 -15.76
CA SER A 95 18.24 4.94 -16.89
C SER A 95 18.96 4.77 -18.22
N GLY A 96 20.21 4.28 -18.18
CA GLY A 96 21.11 4.26 -19.30
C GLY A 96 22.05 5.47 -19.38
N GLU A 97 21.80 6.48 -18.55
CA GLU A 97 22.54 7.72 -18.51
C GLU A 97 23.08 8.01 -17.11
N PRO A 98 24.39 7.99 -16.89
CA PRO A 98 24.95 8.20 -15.56
C PRO A 98 24.55 9.50 -14.89
N LEU A 99 24.40 10.58 -15.68
CA LEU A 99 23.98 11.88 -15.15
C LEU A 99 22.56 11.81 -14.54
N LEU A 100 21.66 11.07 -15.16
CA LEU A 100 20.30 10.89 -14.67
C LEU A 100 20.27 9.97 -13.45
N ASP A 101 21.08 8.94 -13.45
CA ASP A 101 21.18 8.01 -12.30
C ASP A 101 21.68 8.75 -11.06
N ASP A 102 22.71 9.56 -11.19
CA ASP A 102 23.20 10.39 -10.09
C ASP A 102 22.16 11.39 -9.61
N ALA A 103 21.44 12.02 -10.53
CA ALA A 103 20.39 12.96 -10.18
C ALA A 103 19.23 12.28 -9.44
N ALA A 104 18.87 11.07 -9.82
CA ALA A 104 17.84 10.28 -9.14
C ALA A 104 18.26 9.93 -7.71
N ALA A 105 19.47 9.47 -7.51
CA ALA A 105 19.98 9.16 -6.18
C ALA A 105 20.05 10.42 -5.29
N ARG A 106 20.49 11.53 -5.82
CA ARG A 106 20.52 12.82 -5.12
C ARG A 106 19.13 13.31 -4.74
N ALA A 107 18.14 13.10 -5.59
CA ALA A 107 16.76 13.49 -5.32
C ALA A 107 16.19 12.73 -4.11
N VAL A 108 16.50 11.44 -3.98
CA VAL A 108 16.09 10.64 -2.82
C VAL A 108 16.71 11.18 -1.54
N ILE A 109 17.99 11.51 -1.56
CA ILE A 109 18.70 12.08 -0.40
C ILE A 109 18.16 13.49 -0.08
N ALA A 110 17.95 14.31 -1.10
CA ALA A 110 17.49 15.69 -0.96
C ALA A 110 16.02 15.80 -0.53
N ALA A 111 15.25 14.74 -0.66
CA ALA A 111 13.83 14.73 -0.25
C ALA A 111 13.64 14.97 1.26
N GLY A 112 14.69 14.82 2.06
CA GLY A 112 14.66 15.10 3.49
C GLY A 112 13.96 14.03 4.29
N VAL A 113 13.10 14.42 5.22
CA VAL A 113 12.38 13.50 6.09
C VAL A 113 11.19 12.90 5.34
N LEU A 114 11.17 11.58 5.24
CA LEU A 114 10.16 10.81 4.53
C LEU A 114 9.23 10.08 5.52
N PRO A 115 7.98 9.79 5.13
CA PRO A 115 7.10 8.96 5.94
C PRO A 115 7.70 7.58 6.17
N ARG A 116 7.53 7.06 7.37
CA ARG A 116 8.15 5.80 7.75
C ARG A 116 7.50 4.61 7.05
N VAL A 117 8.32 3.85 6.36
CA VAL A 117 7.98 2.55 5.79
C VAL A 117 9.11 1.60 6.12
N TYR A 118 8.76 0.39 6.54
CA TYR A 118 9.76 -0.60 6.92
C TYR A 118 10.23 -1.39 5.71
N GLY A 119 11.53 -1.67 5.69
CA GLY A 119 12.16 -2.46 4.64
C GLY A 119 12.65 -1.64 3.46
N PRO A 120 13.29 -2.31 2.50
CA PRO A 120 13.80 -1.65 1.31
C PRO A 120 12.67 -1.19 0.40
N LEU A 121 12.83 0.00 -0.14
CA LEU A 121 11.90 0.61 -1.08
C LEU A 121 12.58 0.77 -2.43
N GLU A 122 11.82 0.60 -3.49
CA GLU A 122 12.23 0.91 -4.85
C GLU A 122 11.27 1.93 -5.44
N VAL A 123 11.81 3.06 -5.87
CA VAL A 123 11.02 4.14 -6.44
C VAL A 123 11.55 4.47 -7.83
N PRO A 124 10.70 4.42 -8.86
CA PRO A 124 11.08 4.88 -10.19
C PRO A 124 11.14 6.40 -10.21
N VAL A 125 12.21 6.92 -10.79
CA VAL A 125 12.42 8.35 -11.02
C VAL A 125 12.51 8.58 -12.51
N SER A 126 11.56 9.33 -13.05
CA SER A 126 11.45 9.58 -14.49
C SER A 126 12.00 10.94 -14.85
N PHE A 127 12.78 10.98 -15.90
CA PHE A 127 13.33 12.20 -16.49
C PHE A 127 12.77 12.37 -17.88
N GLU A 128 11.90 13.34 -18.03
CA GLU A 128 11.29 13.67 -19.31
C GLU A 128 11.54 15.12 -19.65
N LEU A 129 11.88 15.36 -20.91
CA LEU A 129 12.01 16.71 -21.44
C LEU A 129 10.67 17.15 -22.01
N ALA A 130 10.26 18.37 -21.65
CA ALA A 130 9.08 18.97 -22.26
C ALA A 130 9.32 19.09 -23.77
N ARG A 131 8.41 18.55 -24.56
CA ARG A 131 8.47 18.71 -26.01
C ARG A 131 8.31 20.19 -26.32
N ARG A 132 9.33 20.78 -26.90
CA ARG A 132 9.20 22.11 -27.48
C ARG A 132 8.26 22.02 -28.69
N ARG A 133 7.19 22.73 -28.59
CA ARG A 133 6.32 22.91 -29.74
C ARG A 133 6.95 23.89 -30.70
#